data_59ca173179644ea29a1b5b9b8f3e3f65
#
_entry.id   59ca173179644ea29a1b5b9b8f3e3f65
#
_cell.length_a   1.000
_cell.length_b   1.000
_cell.length_c   1.000
_cell.angle_alpha   90.00
_cell.angle_beta   90.00
_cell.angle_gamma   90.00
#
_symmetry.space_group_name_H-M   'P 1'
#
loop_
_entity.id
_entity.type
_entity.pdbx_description
1 polymer ?
#
loop_
_entity_poly.entity_id
_entity_poly.type
_entity_poly.pdbx_seq_one_letter_code
_entity_poly.pdbx_strand_id
1 'polypeptide(L)'
;MEMTVERRWKRDGYTIGVLYVNGKRFGNGKRYCSTLEDTDRGLSSAMAVADIFKIKVHGQTAIPTGRYEVRMTYSPRFKRQLPLLVDVPAYEGVRIHSGNTAADTEGCILVGENTERGKVLNSRYWLGLLLDRMNEALARKERIYITVK
;
A
#
# COMPACT_ATOMS: atom_id res chain seq x y z
N MET A 1 -9.42 -12.61 2.35
CA MET A 1 -9.52 -11.38 1.53
C MET A 1 -8.22 -11.18 0.78
N GLU A 2 -8.31 -11.08 -0.53
CA GLU A 2 -7.16 -10.82 -1.39
C GLU A 2 -7.21 -9.40 -1.91
N MET A 3 -6.15 -8.65 -1.68
CA MET A 3 -6.00 -7.31 -2.22
C MET A 3 -4.89 -7.32 -3.27
N THR A 4 -4.98 -6.42 -4.24
CA THR A 4 -3.92 -6.24 -5.24
C THR A 4 -3.67 -4.76 -5.44
N VAL A 5 -2.41 -4.37 -5.37
CA VAL A 5 -1.94 -3.08 -5.85
C VAL A 5 -1.27 -3.32 -7.20
N GLU A 6 -1.89 -2.81 -8.26
CA GLU A 6 -1.31 -2.87 -9.60
C GLU A 6 -0.69 -1.51 -9.89
N ARG A 7 0.64 -1.45 -9.88
CA ARG A 7 1.39 -0.22 -10.18
C ARG A 7 1.27 0.09 -11.66
N ARG A 8 0.73 1.24 -12.00
CA ARG A 8 0.50 1.62 -13.41
C ARG A 8 1.34 2.78 -13.87
N TRP A 9 1.52 3.78 -13.03
CA TRP A 9 2.26 4.98 -13.40
C TRP A 9 3.47 5.12 -12.49
N LYS A 10 4.62 4.71 -13.02
CA LYS A 10 5.89 4.76 -12.33
C LYS A 10 6.60 6.02 -12.77
N ARG A 11 6.67 7.00 -11.87
CA ARG A 11 7.26 8.31 -12.15
C ARG A 11 8.48 8.52 -11.27
N ASP A 12 9.26 9.54 -11.62
CA ASP A 12 10.34 9.99 -10.75
C ASP A 12 9.70 10.61 -9.49
N GLY A 13 10.03 10.03 -8.34
CA GLY A 13 9.54 10.50 -7.05
C GLY A 13 8.25 9.89 -6.54
N TYR A 14 7.46 9.20 -7.36
CA TYR A 14 6.24 8.54 -6.91
C TYR A 14 5.74 7.44 -7.85
N THR A 15 4.87 6.58 -7.32
CA THR A 15 4.23 5.50 -8.08
C THR A 15 2.74 5.52 -7.79
N ILE A 16 1.93 5.57 -8.85
CA ILE A 16 0.47 5.49 -8.73
C ILE A 16 0.01 4.10 -9.19
N GLY A 17 -0.84 3.48 -8.37
CA GLY A 17 -1.42 2.18 -8.67
C GLY A 17 -2.94 2.17 -8.54
N VAL A 18 -3.51 1.04 -8.88
CA VAL A 18 -4.94 0.76 -8.72
C VAL A 18 -5.10 -0.32 -7.67
N LEU A 19 -6.04 -0.12 -6.76
CA LEU A 19 -6.35 -1.08 -5.71
C LEU A 19 -7.51 -1.98 -6.12
N TYR A 20 -7.29 -3.28 -6.02
CA TYR A 20 -8.32 -4.30 -6.20
C TYR A 20 -8.57 -5.03 -4.89
N VAL A 21 -9.80 -5.38 -4.64
CA VAL A 21 -10.22 -6.22 -3.52
C VAL A 21 -11.01 -7.41 -4.08
N ASN A 22 -10.54 -8.61 -3.80
CA ASN A 22 -11.12 -9.85 -4.31
C ASN A 22 -11.38 -9.81 -5.83
N GLY A 23 -10.39 -9.32 -6.58
CA GLY A 23 -10.39 -9.27 -8.04
C GLY A 23 -11.17 -8.12 -8.67
N LYS A 24 -11.78 -7.24 -7.88
CA LYS A 24 -12.54 -6.10 -8.39
C LYS A 24 -11.90 -4.79 -7.96
N ARG A 25 -11.92 -3.77 -8.82
CA ARG A 25 -11.47 -2.43 -8.45
C ARG A 25 -12.24 -1.97 -7.21
N PHE A 26 -11.49 -1.49 -6.23
CA PHE A 26 -12.08 -1.01 -4.99
C PHE A 26 -12.75 0.34 -5.21
N GLY A 27 -14.08 0.35 -5.19
CA GLY A 27 -14.86 1.56 -5.43
C GLY A 27 -16.34 1.25 -5.63
N ASN A 28 -17.07 2.21 -6.19
CA ASN A 28 -18.53 2.13 -6.33
C ASN A 28 -19.03 2.19 -7.79
N GLY A 29 -18.15 1.90 -8.75
CA GLY A 29 -18.50 1.94 -10.18
C GLY A 29 -18.30 3.30 -10.84
N LYS A 30 -18.23 4.39 -10.09
CA LYS A 30 -17.97 5.74 -10.58
C LYS A 30 -16.66 6.29 -10.07
N ARG A 31 -16.37 6.02 -8.80
CA ARG A 31 -15.14 6.45 -8.12
C ARG A 31 -14.40 5.22 -7.63
N TYR A 32 -13.09 5.20 -7.85
CA TYR A 32 -12.24 4.05 -7.51
C TYR A 32 -11.04 4.50 -6.70
N CYS A 33 -10.58 3.60 -5.84
CA CYS A 33 -9.41 3.82 -5.03
C CYS A 33 -8.14 3.57 -5.83
N SER A 34 -7.25 4.54 -5.80
CA SER A 34 -5.87 4.41 -6.27
C SER A 34 -4.93 4.28 -5.09
N THR A 35 -3.67 3.94 -5.38
CA THR A 35 -2.60 3.89 -4.39
C THR A 35 -1.50 4.86 -4.78
N LEU A 36 -0.78 5.35 -3.78
CA LEU A 36 0.42 6.13 -3.99
C LEU A 36 1.55 5.58 -3.13
N GLU A 37 2.68 5.35 -3.76
CA GLU A 37 3.91 4.89 -3.14
C GLU A 37 5.08 5.76 -3.58
N ASP A 38 6.21 5.60 -2.91
CA ASP A 38 7.48 6.19 -3.35
C ASP A 38 7.92 5.65 -4.70
N THR A 39 9.10 6.04 -5.14
CA THR A 39 9.68 5.59 -6.42
C THR A 39 9.81 4.07 -6.48
N ASP A 40 9.28 3.46 -7.53
CA ASP A 40 9.48 2.04 -7.83
C ASP A 40 10.88 1.86 -8.45
N ARG A 41 11.77 1.18 -7.73
CA ARG A 41 13.15 0.94 -8.17
C ARG A 41 13.36 -0.48 -8.67
N GLY A 42 12.28 -1.17 -9.03
CA GLY A 42 12.35 -2.51 -9.60
C GLY A 42 12.64 -3.61 -8.59
N LEU A 43 12.35 -3.38 -7.31
CA LEU A 43 12.58 -4.37 -6.26
C LEU A 43 11.55 -5.50 -6.31
N SER A 44 12.00 -6.71 -6.03
CA SER A 44 11.16 -7.90 -5.93
C SER A 44 11.47 -8.65 -4.63
N SER A 45 10.45 -9.24 -4.03
CA SER A 45 10.61 -10.08 -2.83
C SER A 45 11.43 -11.35 -3.09
N ALA A 46 11.64 -11.72 -4.36
CA ALA A 46 12.51 -12.83 -4.74
C ALA A 46 14.00 -12.46 -4.71
N MET A 47 14.33 -11.18 -4.63
CA MET A 47 15.72 -10.72 -4.58
C MET A 47 16.32 -11.00 -3.22
N ALA A 48 17.63 -11.21 -3.18
CA ALA A 48 18.39 -11.29 -1.92
C ALA A 48 18.27 -9.95 -1.18
N VAL A 49 18.10 -10.00 0.14
CA VAL A 49 17.97 -8.80 0.97
C VAL A 49 19.13 -7.83 0.80
N ALA A 50 20.36 -8.36 0.69
CA ALA A 50 21.55 -7.55 0.47
C ALA A 50 21.48 -6.75 -0.85
N ASP A 51 20.89 -7.33 -1.90
CA ASP A 51 20.74 -6.66 -3.19
C ASP A 51 19.66 -5.58 -3.11
N ILE A 52 18.60 -5.82 -2.35
CA ILE A 52 17.58 -4.80 -2.10
C ILE A 52 18.18 -3.59 -1.40
N PHE A 53 18.99 -3.80 -0.36
CA PHE A 53 19.66 -2.70 0.35
C PHE A 53 20.60 -1.89 -0.52
N LYS A 54 21.25 -2.51 -1.53
CA LYS A 54 22.11 -1.79 -2.47
C LYS A 54 21.35 -0.82 -3.36
N ILE A 55 20.11 -1.16 -3.71
CA ILE A 55 19.27 -0.37 -4.63
C ILE A 55 18.42 0.64 -3.87
N LYS A 56 17.94 0.27 -2.69
CA LYS A 56 17.01 1.05 -1.89
C LYS A 56 17.61 2.38 -1.46
N VAL A 57 16.88 3.46 -1.73
CA VAL A 57 17.15 4.78 -1.16
C VAL A 57 16.21 4.96 0.04
N HIS A 58 16.79 5.10 1.23
CA HIS A 58 16.02 5.18 2.47
C HIS A 58 14.94 6.26 2.42
N GLY A 59 13.73 5.90 2.81
CA GLY A 59 12.59 6.82 2.86
C GLY A 59 12.03 7.25 1.50
N GLN A 60 12.61 6.76 0.38
CA GLN A 60 12.25 7.20 -0.97
C GLN A 60 12.08 6.03 -1.95
N THR A 61 11.75 4.86 -1.44
CA THR A 61 11.66 3.65 -2.27
C THR A 61 10.40 2.86 -1.95
N ALA A 62 9.61 2.57 -2.99
CA ALA A 62 8.48 1.66 -2.88
C ALA A 62 8.94 0.25 -2.52
N ILE A 63 8.13 -0.48 -1.77
CA ILE A 63 8.47 -1.83 -1.30
C ILE A 63 8.64 -2.80 -2.46
N PRO A 64 9.36 -3.91 -2.24
CA PRO A 64 9.49 -4.95 -3.27
C PRO A 64 8.13 -5.49 -3.69
N THR A 65 7.97 -5.80 -4.98
CA THR A 65 6.80 -6.53 -5.46
C THR A 65 6.74 -7.90 -4.79
N GLY A 66 5.54 -8.38 -4.52
CA GLY A 66 5.36 -9.67 -3.86
C GLY A 66 3.98 -9.79 -3.23
N ARG A 67 3.75 -10.92 -2.59
CA ARG A 67 2.50 -11.17 -1.85
C ARG A 67 2.82 -11.20 -0.37
N TYR A 68 2.11 -10.39 0.40
CA TYR A 68 2.33 -10.22 1.84
C TYR A 68 1.05 -10.47 2.62
N GLU A 69 1.18 -11.13 3.77
CA GLU A 69 0.08 -11.17 4.73
C GLU A 69 -0.11 -9.78 5.33
N VAL A 70 -1.36 -9.41 5.57
CA VAL A 70 -1.70 -8.12 6.19
C VAL A 70 -2.38 -8.40 7.52
N ARG A 71 -1.88 -7.76 8.58
CA ARG A 71 -2.45 -7.85 9.93
C ARG A 71 -2.84 -6.47 10.42
N MET A 72 -3.96 -6.40 11.13
CA MET A 72 -4.38 -5.16 11.77
C MET A 72 -3.68 -5.05 13.12
N THR A 73 -2.78 -4.10 13.28
CA THR A 73 -2.01 -3.89 14.50
C THR A 73 -1.97 -2.41 14.88
N TYR A 74 -1.67 -2.13 16.14
CA TYR A 74 -1.52 -0.76 16.60
C TYR A 74 -0.25 -0.11 16.02
N SER A 75 -0.42 1.08 15.45
CA SER A 75 0.68 1.91 14.98
C SER A 75 1.04 2.96 16.04
N PRO A 76 2.23 2.89 16.66
CA PRO A 76 2.65 3.93 17.60
C PRO A 76 2.75 5.31 16.94
N ARG A 77 3.17 5.35 15.69
CA ARG A 77 3.32 6.60 14.94
C ARG A 77 1.98 7.29 14.69
N PHE A 78 0.97 6.54 14.24
CA PHE A 78 -0.34 7.09 13.92
C PHE A 78 -1.34 6.99 15.07
N LYS A 79 -0.96 6.33 16.17
CA LYS A 79 -1.77 6.17 17.39
C LYS A 79 -3.14 5.56 17.12
N ARG A 80 -3.18 4.56 16.25
CA ARG A 80 -4.40 3.83 15.88
C ARG A 80 -4.06 2.47 15.27
N GLN A 81 -5.07 1.61 15.16
CA GLN A 81 -4.96 0.36 14.44
C GLN A 81 -4.89 0.64 12.93
N LEU A 82 -3.89 0.10 12.27
CA LEU A 82 -3.69 0.22 10.82
C LEU A 82 -3.16 -1.09 10.24
N PRO A 83 -3.44 -1.37 8.95
CA PRO A 83 -2.92 -2.57 8.30
C PRO A 83 -1.39 -2.55 8.27
N LEU A 84 -0.80 -3.67 8.68
CA LEU A 84 0.64 -3.91 8.62
C LEU A 84 0.91 -5.03 7.61
N LEU A 85 1.82 -4.79 6.67
CA LEU A 85 2.34 -5.82 5.78
C LEU A 85 3.44 -6.59 6.50
N VAL A 86 3.28 -7.91 6.59
CA VAL A 86 4.15 -8.78 7.37
C VAL A 86 5.36 -9.21 6.53
N ASP A 87 6.55 -9.15 7.13
CA ASP A 87 7.80 -9.68 6.55
C ASP A 87 8.15 -9.12 5.17
N VAL A 88 8.01 -7.81 4.99
CA VAL A 88 8.48 -7.15 3.76
C VAL A 88 10.02 -7.11 3.77
N PRO A 89 10.70 -7.72 2.78
CA PRO A 89 12.16 -7.78 2.77
C PRO A 89 12.80 -6.38 2.81
N ALA A 90 13.76 -6.20 3.71
CA ALA A 90 14.51 -4.95 3.91
C ALA A 90 13.69 -3.75 4.40
N TYR A 91 12.47 -3.97 4.87
CA TYR A 91 11.59 -2.95 5.40
C TYR A 91 11.02 -3.37 6.75
N GLU A 92 10.69 -2.38 7.58
CA GLU A 92 9.98 -2.59 8.83
C GLU A 92 8.82 -1.59 8.92
N GLY A 93 7.71 -2.02 9.52
CA GLY A 93 6.57 -1.15 9.77
C GLY A 93 5.86 -0.64 8.53
N VAL A 94 5.85 -1.42 7.45
CA VAL A 94 5.13 -1.06 6.23
C VAL A 94 3.64 -1.17 6.47
N ARG A 95 2.94 -0.04 6.30
CA ARG A 95 1.51 0.04 6.55
C ARG A 95 0.76 0.65 5.36
N ILE A 96 -0.55 0.46 5.38
CA ILE A 96 -1.46 1.24 4.55
C ILE A 96 -2.00 2.35 5.44
N HIS A 97 -1.83 3.61 5.03
CA HIS A 97 -2.33 4.75 5.80
C HIS A 97 -2.75 5.90 4.90
N SER A 98 -3.26 6.98 5.48
CA SER A 98 -3.70 8.15 4.73
C SER A 98 -2.55 9.12 4.46
N GLY A 99 -2.68 9.88 3.40
CA GLY A 99 -1.75 10.92 2.98
C GLY A 99 -2.10 11.39 1.58
N ASN A 100 -1.35 12.35 1.05
CA ASN A 100 -1.66 12.96 -0.25
C ASN A 100 -0.57 12.80 -1.29
N THR A 101 0.69 12.86 -0.88
CA THR A 101 1.85 12.82 -1.80
C THR A 101 2.91 11.86 -1.28
N ALA A 102 3.93 11.60 -2.11
CA ALA A 102 5.07 10.77 -1.69
C ALA A 102 5.81 11.35 -0.47
N ALA A 103 5.72 12.64 -0.23
CA ALA A 103 6.29 13.26 0.97
C ALA A 103 5.63 12.79 2.27
N ASP A 104 4.42 12.23 2.19
CA ASP A 104 3.66 11.73 3.34
C ASP A 104 3.97 10.26 3.66
N THR A 105 4.90 9.64 2.96
CA THR A 105 5.21 8.24 3.15
C THR A 105 6.70 7.94 3.01
N GLU A 106 7.15 6.89 3.68
CA GLU A 106 8.50 6.35 3.59
C GLU A 106 8.41 4.84 3.35
N GLY A 107 7.90 4.46 2.17
CA GLY A 107 7.70 3.06 1.78
C GLY A 107 6.31 2.51 2.08
N CYS A 108 5.49 3.19 2.87
CA CYS A 108 4.09 2.79 3.10
C CYS A 108 3.21 3.06 1.88
N ILE A 109 2.05 2.43 1.85
CA ILE A 109 1.09 2.55 0.77
C ILE A 109 -0.01 3.53 1.19
N LEU A 110 -0.17 4.62 0.44
CA LEU A 110 -1.28 5.55 0.60
C LEU A 110 -2.44 5.13 -0.30
N VAL A 111 -3.66 5.37 0.14
CA VAL A 111 -4.88 5.13 -0.63
C VAL A 111 -5.65 6.41 -0.84
N GLY A 112 -6.39 6.51 -1.94
CA GLY A 112 -7.18 7.70 -2.26
C GLY A 112 -7.55 7.74 -3.74
N GLU A 113 -8.05 8.89 -4.20
CA GLU A 113 -8.39 9.09 -5.60
C GLU A 113 -7.27 9.85 -6.31
N ASN A 114 -6.79 9.33 -7.42
CA ASN A 114 -5.79 9.98 -8.25
C ASN A 114 -6.48 10.82 -9.34
N THR A 115 -7.00 11.98 -8.96
CA THR A 115 -7.61 12.95 -9.86
C THR A 115 -6.68 14.13 -10.16
N GLU A 116 -5.56 14.22 -9.45
CA GLU A 116 -4.50 15.20 -9.68
C GLU A 116 -3.16 14.48 -9.78
N ARG A 117 -2.28 15.00 -10.63
CA ARG A 117 -0.96 14.39 -10.87
C ARG A 117 -0.13 14.32 -9.59
N GLY A 118 0.40 13.12 -9.31
CA GLY A 118 1.29 12.89 -8.16
C GLY A 118 0.62 12.96 -6.80
N LYS A 119 -0.71 12.92 -6.74
CA LYS A 119 -1.47 13.01 -5.51
C LYS A 119 -2.57 11.98 -5.43
N VAL A 120 -2.96 11.65 -4.20
CA VAL A 120 -4.25 11.00 -3.93
C VAL A 120 -5.08 11.90 -3.03
N LEU A 121 -6.36 12.00 -3.32
CA LEU A 121 -7.32 12.85 -2.62
C LEU A 121 -8.35 11.99 -1.89
N ASN A 122 -9.04 12.59 -0.92
CA ASN A 122 -10.03 11.89 -0.11
C ASN A 122 -9.46 10.63 0.56
N SER A 123 -8.20 10.68 0.94
CA SER A 123 -7.46 9.52 1.43
C SER A 123 -8.08 8.95 2.71
N ARG A 124 -8.50 9.80 3.65
CA ARG A 124 -9.13 9.34 4.89
C ARG A 124 -10.45 8.62 4.64
N TYR A 125 -11.23 9.10 3.68
CA TYR A 125 -12.49 8.46 3.28
C TYR A 125 -12.22 7.04 2.74
N TRP A 126 -11.29 6.93 1.79
CA TRP A 126 -10.96 5.65 1.17
C TRP A 126 -10.30 4.69 2.15
N LEU A 127 -9.44 5.19 3.01
CA LEU A 127 -8.86 4.38 4.08
C LEU A 127 -9.95 3.84 5.00
N GLY A 128 -10.91 4.67 5.39
CA GLY A 128 -12.04 4.26 6.22
C GLY A 128 -12.84 3.12 5.60
N LEU A 129 -13.19 3.24 4.32
CA LEU A 129 -13.89 2.17 3.59
C LEU A 129 -13.06 0.88 3.54
N LEU A 130 -11.76 1.00 3.29
CA LEU A 130 -10.89 -0.16 3.23
C LEU A 130 -10.77 -0.85 4.58
N LEU A 131 -10.60 -0.07 5.66
CA LEU A 131 -10.53 -0.62 7.01
C LEU A 131 -11.82 -1.34 7.39
N ASP A 132 -12.99 -0.81 7.01
CA ASP A 132 -14.27 -1.47 7.26
C ASP A 132 -14.33 -2.84 6.56
N ARG A 133 -13.92 -2.91 5.30
CA ARG A 133 -13.85 -4.17 4.55
C ARG A 133 -12.88 -5.16 5.20
N MET A 134 -11.74 -4.69 5.64
CA MET A 134 -10.75 -5.54 6.29
C MET A 134 -11.25 -6.05 7.64
N ASN A 135 -11.87 -5.18 8.43
CA ASN A 135 -12.43 -5.57 9.73
C ASN A 135 -13.58 -6.57 9.59
N GLU A 136 -14.40 -6.44 8.56
CA GLU A 136 -15.43 -7.44 8.24
C GLU A 136 -14.81 -8.81 7.93
N ALA A 137 -13.76 -8.83 7.13
CA ALA A 137 -13.04 -10.07 6.80
C ALA A 137 -12.43 -10.70 8.07
N LEU A 138 -11.80 -9.91 8.92
CA LEU A 138 -11.23 -10.38 10.18
C LEU A 138 -12.30 -10.91 11.14
N ALA A 139 -13.47 -10.27 11.18
CA ALA A 139 -14.61 -10.75 11.98
C ALA A 139 -15.11 -12.13 11.52
N ARG A 140 -14.98 -12.43 10.22
CA ARG A 140 -15.26 -13.76 9.66
C ARG A 140 -14.08 -14.73 9.80
N LYS A 141 -13.02 -14.35 10.51
CA LYS A 141 -11.78 -15.13 10.68
C LYS A 141 -11.06 -15.43 9.36
N GLU A 142 -11.20 -14.55 8.37
CA GLU A 142 -10.45 -14.63 7.12
C GLU A 142 -9.08 -13.98 7.31
N ARG A 143 -8.07 -14.58 6.67
CA ARG A 143 -6.76 -13.93 6.54
C ARG A 143 -6.81 -12.92 5.40
N ILE A 144 -5.97 -11.90 5.51
CA ILE A 144 -5.85 -10.84 4.50
C ILE A 144 -4.47 -10.89 3.89
N TYR A 145 -4.43 -10.84 2.56
CA TYR A 145 -3.18 -10.78 1.79
C TYR A 145 -3.24 -9.63 0.80
N ILE A 146 -2.08 -9.07 0.50
CA ILE A 146 -1.92 -8.07 -0.54
C ILE A 146 -0.82 -8.48 -1.51
N THR A 147 -1.14 -8.45 -2.79
CA THR A 147 -0.15 -8.64 -3.85
C THR A 147 0.18 -7.28 -4.44
N VAL A 148 1.46 -6.94 -4.44
CA VAL A 148 1.98 -5.71 -5.05
C VAL A 148 2.71 -6.10 -6.33
N LYS A 149 2.28 -5.59 -7.46
CA LYS A 149 2.86 -5.95 -8.77
C LYS A 149 2.92 -4.78 -9.75
#